data_469d9a14dab52c0c062ef353e360c124
#
_entry.id   469d9a14dab52c0c062ef353e360c124
#
_cell.length_a   1.000
_cell.length_b   1.000
_cell.length_c   1.000
_cell.angle_alpha   90.00
_cell.angle_beta   90.00
_cell.angle_gamma   90.00
#
_symmetry.space_group_name_H-M   'P 1'
#
loop_
_entity.id
_entity.type
_entity.pdbx_description
1 polymer ?
#
loop_
_entity_poly.entity_id
_entity_poly.type
_entity_poly.pdbx_seq_one_letter_code
_entity_poly.pdbx_strand_id
1 'polypeptide(L)'
;MVMPVGAESFSHCLQMGTDIYHSLKKVLHDRGLSTAVGDEGGFAPNVAGTEDALGVIMQAIEKAGYTPGSDVLLAMDPAMSELHQGDKYVFEREGGSKSTDELVQFWIDLSNKFPIVSIEDAFDEDDWDGHKALTDAVGGKVQLVGDDLFVTNTERLSTGIEKGAGNSILIKVNQIGTLTETLAAIEMAKRAGYTAVVSHRSG
;
A
#
# COMPACT_ATOMS: atom_id res chain seq x y z
N MET A 1 -1.75 0.06 -6.26
CA MET A 1 -3.16 0.54 -6.32
C MET A 1 -3.19 1.94 -6.90
N VAL A 2 -4.28 2.33 -7.58
CA VAL A 2 -4.50 3.70 -8.06
C VAL A 2 -5.56 4.40 -7.20
N MET A 3 -5.35 5.67 -6.89
CA MET A 3 -6.23 6.50 -6.07
C MET A 3 -6.70 7.71 -6.89
N PRO A 4 -7.89 7.69 -7.50
CA PRO A 4 -8.43 8.77 -8.32
C PRO A 4 -8.90 9.97 -7.49
N VAL A 5 -7.96 10.75 -6.97
CA VAL A 5 -8.22 11.89 -6.06
C VAL A 5 -8.83 13.09 -6.77
N GLY A 6 -8.68 13.20 -8.09
CA GLY A 6 -9.31 14.23 -8.92
C GLY A 6 -10.77 13.94 -9.28
N ALA A 7 -11.34 12.83 -8.80
CA ALA A 7 -12.73 12.47 -9.09
C ALA A 7 -13.72 13.38 -8.34
N GLU A 8 -14.73 13.88 -9.06
CA GLU A 8 -15.80 14.74 -8.50
C GLU A 8 -16.92 13.95 -7.81
N SER A 9 -16.96 12.62 -8.01
CA SER A 9 -17.97 11.73 -7.42
C SER A 9 -17.43 10.29 -7.37
N PHE A 10 -18.09 9.42 -6.58
CA PHE A 10 -17.74 8.00 -6.55
C PHE A 10 -17.90 7.33 -7.93
N SER A 11 -18.94 7.68 -8.68
CA SER A 11 -19.12 7.16 -10.05
C SER A 11 -18.00 7.59 -10.98
N HIS A 12 -17.53 8.84 -10.86
CA HIS A 12 -16.37 9.32 -11.62
C HIS A 12 -15.08 8.61 -11.19
N CYS A 13 -14.89 8.40 -9.89
CA CYS A 13 -13.76 7.61 -9.35
C CYS A 13 -13.73 6.19 -9.95
N LEU A 14 -14.89 5.51 -9.99
CA LEU A 14 -15.01 4.17 -10.58
C LEU A 14 -14.70 4.19 -12.09
N GLN A 15 -15.20 5.20 -12.82
CA GLN A 15 -14.89 5.38 -14.23
C GLN A 15 -13.37 5.54 -14.46
N MET A 16 -12.73 6.46 -13.74
CA MET A 16 -11.28 6.68 -13.83
C MET A 16 -10.50 5.39 -13.57
N GLY A 17 -10.87 4.64 -12.52
CA GLY A 17 -10.24 3.35 -12.21
C GLY A 17 -10.40 2.34 -13.35
N THR A 18 -11.57 2.27 -13.97
CA THR A 18 -11.87 1.39 -15.12
C THR A 18 -11.06 1.77 -16.36
N ASP A 19 -10.99 3.07 -16.68
CA ASP A 19 -10.22 3.58 -17.83
C ASP A 19 -8.73 3.25 -17.65
N ILE A 20 -8.18 3.45 -16.44
CA ILE A 20 -6.79 3.11 -16.13
C ILE A 20 -6.57 1.60 -16.21
N TYR A 21 -7.48 0.78 -15.70
CA TYR A 21 -7.39 -0.68 -15.76
C TYR A 21 -7.28 -1.17 -17.22
N HIS A 22 -8.15 -0.68 -18.10
CA HIS A 22 -8.12 -1.07 -19.51
C HIS A 22 -6.88 -0.53 -20.24
N SER A 23 -6.42 0.67 -19.91
CA SER A 23 -5.16 1.22 -20.40
C SER A 23 -3.96 0.40 -19.94
N LEU A 24 -3.93 0.00 -18.66
CA LEU A 24 -2.88 -0.86 -18.10
C LEU A 24 -2.83 -2.21 -18.80
N LYS A 25 -4.00 -2.84 -19.05
CA LYS A 25 -4.07 -4.07 -19.83
C LYS A 25 -3.39 -3.95 -21.19
N LYS A 26 -3.65 -2.83 -21.88
CA LYS A 26 -3.03 -2.56 -23.18
C LYS A 26 -1.53 -2.33 -23.06
N VAL A 27 -1.08 -1.55 -22.07
CA VAL A 27 0.36 -1.30 -21.84
C VAL A 27 1.11 -2.61 -21.58
N LEU A 28 0.56 -3.49 -20.74
CA LEU A 28 1.15 -4.78 -20.44
C LEU A 28 1.20 -5.68 -21.69
N HIS A 29 0.11 -5.74 -22.44
CA HIS A 29 0.05 -6.52 -23.69
C HIS A 29 1.09 -6.02 -24.72
N ASP A 30 1.20 -4.69 -24.93
CA ASP A 30 2.14 -4.10 -25.87
C ASP A 30 3.61 -4.34 -25.46
N ARG A 31 3.86 -4.57 -24.16
CA ARG A 31 5.18 -4.98 -23.62
C ARG A 31 5.41 -6.50 -23.64
N GLY A 32 4.44 -7.27 -24.11
CA GLY A 32 4.51 -8.75 -24.09
C GLY A 32 4.40 -9.36 -22.69
N LEU A 33 3.86 -8.62 -21.71
CA LEU A 33 3.68 -9.06 -20.34
C LEU A 33 2.31 -9.72 -20.15
N SER A 34 2.21 -10.59 -19.12
CA SER A 34 0.95 -11.24 -18.75
C SER A 34 -0.11 -10.23 -18.37
N THR A 35 -1.33 -10.46 -18.83
CA THR A 35 -2.55 -9.75 -18.39
C THR A 35 -3.48 -10.65 -17.58
N ALA A 36 -2.94 -11.74 -17.01
CA ALA A 36 -3.68 -12.57 -16.06
C ALA A 36 -3.96 -11.77 -14.80
N VAL A 37 -5.15 -12.00 -14.23
CA VAL A 37 -5.63 -11.31 -13.03
C VAL A 37 -5.29 -12.14 -11.80
N GLY A 38 -4.76 -11.51 -10.77
CA GLY A 38 -4.52 -12.11 -9.46
C GLY A 38 -5.77 -12.08 -8.58
N ASP A 39 -5.65 -12.62 -7.38
CA ASP A 39 -6.75 -12.76 -6.41
C ASP A 39 -7.34 -11.41 -5.96
N GLU A 40 -6.53 -10.37 -5.94
CA GLU A 40 -6.94 -8.99 -5.62
C GLU A 40 -7.60 -8.24 -6.80
N GLY A 41 -7.81 -8.92 -7.94
CA GLY A 41 -8.47 -8.33 -9.12
C GLY A 41 -7.57 -7.48 -10.01
N GLY A 42 -6.33 -7.22 -9.61
CA GLY A 42 -5.31 -6.55 -10.41
C GLY A 42 -4.55 -7.51 -11.33
N PHE A 43 -3.75 -6.96 -12.26
CA PHE A 43 -2.87 -7.76 -13.10
C PHE A 43 -1.66 -8.26 -12.31
N ALA A 44 -1.20 -9.47 -12.63
CA ALA A 44 -0.02 -10.11 -12.04
C ALA A 44 1.08 -10.32 -13.10
N PRO A 45 1.65 -9.25 -13.69
CA PRO A 45 2.70 -9.35 -14.68
C PRO A 45 4.05 -9.68 -14.03
N ASN A 46 4.92 -10.34 -14.79
CA ASN A 46 6.30 -10.55 -14.37
C ASN A 46 7.16 -9.32 -14.77
N VAL A 47 7.05 -8.25 -13.99
CA VAL A 47 7.85 -7.03 -14.15
C VAL A 47 9.25 -7.18 -13.52
N ALA A 48 10.19 -6.31 -13.91
CA ALA A 48 11.59 -6.40 -13.45
C ALA A 48 11.77 -6.07 -11.96
N GLY A 49 10.87 -5.27 -11.38
CA GLY A 49 10.92 -4.88 -9.97
C GLY A 49 9.90 -3.80 -9.64
N THR A 50 10.02 -3.25 -8.44
CA THR A 50 9.07 -2.28 -7.87
C THR A 50 8.96 -1.01 -8.73
N GLU A 51 10.08 -0.43 -9.13
CA GLU A 51 10.07 0.78 -9.98
C GLU A 51 9.49 0.54 -11.37
N ASP A 52 9.73 -0.64 -11.96
CA ASP A 52 9.14 -0.99 -13.26
C ASP A 52 7.61 -1.13 -13.14
N ALA A 53 7.13 -1.75 -12.06
CA ALA A 53 5.69 -1.85 -11.77
C ALA A 53 5.04 -0.47 -11.66
N LEU A 54 5.63 0.44 -10.87
CA LEU A 54 5.14 1.80 -10.71
C LEU A 54 5.18 2.56 -12.03
N GLY A 55 6.28 2.43 -12.80
CA GLY A 55 6.42 3.06 -14.12
C GLY A 55 5.35 2.62 -15.13
N VAL A 56 5.00 1.33 -15.14
CA VAL A 56 3.92 0.79 -15.98
C VAL A 56 2.56 1.39 -15.61
N ILE A 57 2.28 1.53 -14.31
CA ILE A 57 1.04 2.13 -13.82
C ILE A 57 0.98 3.61 -14.19
N MET A 58 2.08 4.36 -13.99
CA MET A 58 2.16 5.78 -14.40
C MET A 58 1.86 5.95 -15.89
N GLN A 59 2.47 5.12 -16.74
CA GLN A 59 2.21 5.14 -18.19
C GLN A 59 0.73 4.82 -18.51
N ALA A 60 0.10 3.92 -17.75
CA ALA A 60 -1.32 3.59 -17.96
C ALA A 60 -2.24 4.74 -17.57
N ILE A 61 -1.94 5.47 -16.48
CA ILE A 61 -2.67 6.66 -16.05
C ILE A 61 -2.62 7.73 -17.15
N GLU A 62 -1.43 8.03 -17.68
CA GLU A 62 -1.25 9.00 -18.76
C GLU A 62 -2.00 8.58 -20.04
N LYS A 63 -1.91 7.30 -20.43
CA LYS A 63 -2.63 6.77 -21.59
C LYS A 63 -4.15 6.75 -21.43
N ALA A 64 -4.65 6.72 -20.21
CA ALA A 64 -6.06 6.88 -19.90
C ALA A 64 -6.53 8.33 -19.96
N GLY A 65 -5.60 9.30 -20.13
CA GLY A 65 -5.91 10.72 -20.24
C GLY A 65 -5.91 11.47 -18.92
N TYR A 66 -5.37 10.86 -17.85
CA TYR A 66 -5.28 11.47 -16.52
C TYR A 66 -3.83 11.86 -16.19
N THR A 67 -3.68 12.83 -15.30
CA THR A 67 -2.37 13.35 -14.87
C THR A 67 -1.94 12.66 -13.56
N PRO A 68 -0.86 11.84 -13.56
CA PRO A 68 -0.30 11.31 -12.32
C PRO A 68 0.14 12.45 -11.38
N GLY A 69 -0.12 12.29 -10.10
CA GLY A 69 0.24 13.27 -9.07
C GLY A 69 -0.80 14.37 -8.83
N SER A 70 -1.77 14.56 -9.77
CA SER A 70 -2.89 15.49 -9.56
C SER A 70 -4.26 14.84 -9.66
N ASP A 71 -4.53 14.10 -10.74
CA ASP A 71 -5.81 13.41 -10.90
C ASP A 71 -5.79 12.04 -10.20
N VAL A 72 -4.63 11.39 -10.25
CA VAL A 72 -4.45 10.04 -9.69
C VAL A 72 -3.14 9.96 -8.91
N LEU A 73 -3.23 9.47 -7.69
CA LEU A 73 -2.10 9.14 -6.83
C LEU A 73 -1.94 7.62 -6.73
N LEU A 74 -0.84 7.16 -6.14
CA LEU A 74 -0.53 5.75 -6.00
C LEU A 74 -0.61 5.31 -4.53
N ALA A 75 -1.05 4.07 -4.32
CA ALA A 75 -0.93 3.38 -3.06
C ALA A 75 -0.27 2.01 -3.28
N MET A 76 0.45 1.53 -2.29
CA MET A 76 1.18 0.28 -2.33
C MET A 76 0.78 -0.61 -1.15
N ASP A 77 0.85 -1.92 -1.38
CA ASP A 77 0.85 -2.95 -0.35
C ASP A 77 1.98 -3.94 -0.69
N PRO A 78 3.20 -3.70 -0.19
CA PRO A 78 4.33 -4.57 -0.43
C PRO A 78 4.32 -5.86 0.41
N ALA A 79 3.48 -5.96 1.44
CA ALA A 79 3.35 -7.14 2.32
C ALA A 79 4.72 -7.69 2.76
N MET A 80 5.55 -6.85 3.39
CA MET A 80 6.98 -7.12 3.58
C MET A 80 7.28 -8.26 4.54
N SER A 81 6.31 -8.72 5.35
CA SER A 81 6.46 -9.95 6.15
C SER A 81 6.78 -11.17 5.27
N GLU A 82 6.23 -11.23 4.05
CA GLU A 82 6.51 -12.34 3.10
C GLU A 82 7.96 -12.33 2.56
N LEU A 83 8.62 -11.18 2.58
CA LEU A 83 9.99 -11.02 2.09
C LEU A 83 11.03 -11.02 3.22
N HIS A 84 10.59 -11.06 4.48
CA HIS A 84 11.48 -11.03 5.64
C HIS A 84 12.12 -12.39 5.88
N GLN A 85 13.47 -12.42 5.87
CA GLN A 85 14.25 -13.63 6.11
C GLN A 85 15.40 -13.34 7.07
N GLY A 86 15.25 -13.78 8.32
CA GLY A 86 16.22 -13.54 9.38
C GLY A 86 16.26 -12.08 9.81
N ASP A 87 17.28 -11.34 9.41
CA ASP A 87 17.48 -9.91 9.71
C ASP A 87 17.39 -9.00 8.47
N LYS A 88 16.87 -9.54 7.36
CA LYS A 88 16.84 -8.84 6.07
C LYS A 88 15.54 -9.07 5.31
N TYR A 89 15.27 -8.15 4.40
CA TYR A 89 14.20 -8.23 3.41
C TYR A 89 14.78 -8.62 2.06
N VAL A 90 14.37 -9.78 1.53
CA VAL A 90 14.95 -10.39 0.32
C VAL A 90 14.08 -10.09 -0.90
N PHE A 91 14.64 -9.37 -1.86
CA PHE A 91 13.99 -9.02 -3.12
C PHE A 91 14.49 -9.96 -4.23
N GLU A 92 13.90 -11.14 -4.33
CA GLU A 92 14.36 -12.17 -5.27
C GLU A 92 14.41 -11.70 -6.73
N ARG A 93 13.41 -10.93 -7.16
CA ARG A 93 13.31 -10.43 -8.55
C ARG A 93 14.28 -9.31 -8.86
N GLU A 94 14.56 -8.44 -7.91
CA GLU A 94 15.48 -7.32 -8.07
C GLU A 94 16.93 -7.72 -7.79
N GLY A 95 17.14 -8.91 -7.23
CA GLY A 95 18.44 -9.47 -6.93
C GLY A 95 19.13 -8.75 -5.80
N GLY A 96 18.71 -8.97 -4.56
CA GLY A 96 19.36 -8.36 -3.41
C GLY A 96 18.56 -8.52 -2.13
N SER A 97 19.13 -8.01 -1.05
CA SER A 97 18.47 -7.90 0.25
C SER A 97 18.72 -6.53 0.84
N LYS A 98 17.82 -6.08 1.69
CA LYS A 98 17.92 -4.81 2.42
C LYS A 98 17.82 -5.06 3.91
N SER A 99 18.60 -4.35 4.70
CA SER A 99 18.36 -4.19 6.13
C SER A 99 17.13 -3.30 6.36
N THR A 100 16.64 -3.22 7.59
CA THR A 100 15.57 -2.29 7.97
C THR A 100 15.90 -0.85 7.57
N ASP A 101 17.11 -0.34 7.89
CA ASP A 101 17.52 1.03 7.55
C ASP A 101 17.57 1.27 6.03
N GLU A 102 18.11 0.30 5.27
CA GLU A 102 18.14 0.38 3.80
C GLU A 102 16.72 0.35 3.21
N LEU A 103 15.80 -0.38 3.82
CA LEU A 103 14.41 -0.43 3.39
C LEU A 103 13.66 0.88 3.73
N VAL A 104 13.92 1.49 4.88
CA VAL A 104 13.41 2.83 5.21
C VAL A 104 13.82 3.83 4.12
N GLN A 105 15.11 3.85 3.76
CA GLN A 105 15.60 4.77 2.72
C GLN A 105 14.96 4.46 1.35
N PHE A 106 14.79 3.19 1.02
CA PHE A 106 14.13 2.77 -0.22
C PHE A 106 12.69 3.31 -0.34
N TRP A 107 11.89 3.23 0.74
CA TRP A 107 10.53 3.79 0.74
C TRP A 107 10.51 5.32 0.66
N ILE A 108 11.46 6.00 1.33
CA ILE A 108 11.63 7.44 1.23
C ILE A 108 11.92 7.84 -0.23
N ASP A 109 12.87 7.16 -0.87
CA ASP A 109 13.27 7.47 -2.25
C ASP A 109 12.13 7.21 -3.24
N LEU A 110 11.40 6.10 -3.10
CA LEU A 110 10.22 5.83 -3.93
C LEU A 110 9.11 6.87 -3.74
N SER A 111 8.84 7.28 -2.50
CA SER A 111 7.83 8.30 -2.19
C SER A 111 8.19 9.70 -2.70
N ASN A 112 9.49 9.97 -2.90
CA ASN A 112 9.97 11.19 -3.53
C ASN A 112 9.93 11.11 -5.06
N LYS A 113 10.07 9.92 -5.64
CA LYS A 113 10.14 9.68 -7.07
C LYS A 113 8.77 9.52 -7.72
N PHE A 114 7.83 8.91 -7.02
CA PHE A 114 6.48 8.60 -7.48
C PHE A 114 5.43 9.28 -6.59
N PRO A 115 4.23 9.57 -7.09
CA PRO A 115 3.17 10.20 -6.30
C PRO A 115 2.48 9.21 -5.35
N ILE A 116 3.27 8.59 -4.46
CA ILE A 116 2.81 7.61 -3.49
C ILE A 116 2.26 8.34 -2.27
N VAL A 117 1.02 8.04 -1.89
CA VAL A 117 0.33 8.65 -0.75
C VAL A 117 -0.07 7.65 0.33
N SER A 118 0.07 6.36 0.05
CA SER A 118 -0.22 5.31 1.02
C SER A 118 0.70 4.11 0.80
N ILE A 119 1.24 3.57 1.90
CA ILE A 119 2.03 2.33 1.92
C ILE A 119 1.47 1.46 3.06
N GLU A 120 1.06 0.25 2.71
CA GLU A 120 0.56 -0.75 3.64
C GLU A 120 1.66 -1.79 3.90
N ASP A 121 1.86 -2.18 5.17
CA ASP A 121 2.83 -3.18 5.62
C ASP A 121 4.22 -3.04 4.98
N ALA A 122 4.80 -1.87 5.18
CA ALA A 122 6.12 -1.50 4.63
C ALA A 122 7.29 -2.31 5.22
N PHE A 123 7.08 -3.03 6.31
CA PHE A 123 8.04 -3.87 7.02
C PHE A 123 7.35 -5.14 7.54
N ASP A 124 8.14 -6.06 8.08
CA ASP A 124 7.64 -7.21 8.84
C ASP A 124 6.74 -6.77 10.00
N GLU A 125 5.74 -7.58 10.32
CA GLU A 125 4.71 -7.28 11.32
C GLU A 125 5.25 -7.07 12.74
N ASP A 126 6.49 -7.49 13.00
CA ASP A 126 7.17 -7.30 14.28
C ASP A 126 8.37 -6.33 14.21
N ASP A 127 8.69 -5.80 13.03
CA ASP A 127 9.71 -4.74 12.84
C ASP A 127 9.16 -3.34 13.21
N TRP A 128 8.83 -3.18 14.50
CA TRP A 128 8.30 -1.92 15.04
C TRP A 128 9.23 -0.73 14.83
N ASP A 129 10.55 -0.97 14.85
CA ASP A 129 11.55 0.08 14.68
C ASP A 129 11.59 0.58 13.24
N GLY A 130 11.46 -0.30 12.25
CA GLY A 130 11.32 0.06 10.84
C GLY A 130 10.05 0.87 10.57
N HIS A 131 8.90 0.38 11.06
CA HIS A 131 7.63 1.09 10.95
C HIS A 131 7.70 2.48 11.59
N LYS A 132 8.31 2.59 12.78
CA LYS A 132 8.49 3.89 13.45
C LYS A 132 9.40 4.82 12.65
N ALA A 133 10.56 4.35 12.21
CA ALA A 133 11.51 5.15 11.47
C ALA A 133 10.90 5.71 10.17
N LEU A 134 10.12 4.91 9.44
CA LEU A 134 9.41 5.37 8.26
C LEU A 134 8.30 6.38 8.62
N THR A 135 7.59 6.16 9.73
CA THR A 135 6.55 7.09 10.20
C THR A 135 7.14 8.46 10.51
N ASP A 136 8.28 8.49 11.20
CA ASP A 136 8.99 9.74 11.51
C ASP A 136 9.44 10.46 10.23
N ALA A 137 9.88 9.71 9.22
CA ALA A 137 10.41 10.28 7.98
C ALA A 137 9.34 10.81 7.01
N VAL A 138 8.26 10.07 6.80
CA VAL A 138 7.27 10.38 5.75
C VAL A 138 5.81 10.44 6.23
N GLY A 139 5.52 10.08 7.48
CA GLY A 139 4.15 9.97 8.00
C GLY A 139 3.34 11.27 7.98
N GLY A 140 4.00 12.42 7.85
CA GLY A 140 3.33 13.72 7.65
C GLY A 140 2.76 13.91 6.22
N LYS A 141 3.12 13.05 5.26
CA LYS A 141 2.72 13.14 3.85
C LYS A 141 2.13 11.84 3.31
N VAL A 142 2.53 10.71 3.87
CA VAL A 142 2.17 9.36 3.42
C VAL A 142 1.33 8.67 4.50
N GLN A 143 0.21 8.10 4.12
CA GLN A 143 -0.56 7.20 4.97
C GLN A 143 0.19 5.87 5.09
N LEU A 144 0.55 5.48 6.31
CA LEU A 144 1.25 4.25 6.62
C LEU A 144 0.28 3.31 7.31
N VAL A 145 -0.20 2.33 6.54
CA VAL A 145 -1.28 1.43 6.95
C VAL A 145 -0.70 0.15 7.52
N GLY A 146 -1.19 -0.26 8.68
CA GLY A 146 -0.89 -1.59 9.22
C GLY A 146 -2.06 -2.54 8.98
N ASP A 147 -1.85 -3.58 8.17
CA ASP A 147 -2.70 -4.76 8.04
C ASP A 147 -2.16 -5.87 8.96
N ASP A 148 -1.10 -6.55 8.56
CA ASP A 148 -0.46 -7.59 9.37
C ASP A 148 0.16 -7.01 10.65
N LEU A 149 0.65 -5.77 10.60
CA LEU A 149 1.14 -5.04 11.77
C LEU A 149 0.10 -4.98 12.89
N PHE A 150 -1.17 -4.73 12.58
CA PHE A 150 -2.22 -4.48 13.58
C PHE A 150 -3.30 -5.56 13.65
N VAL A 151 -3.53 -6.32 12.59
CA VAL A 151 -4.52 -7.41 12.45
C VAL A 151 -5.91 -7.07 13.02
N THR A 152 -6.33 -5.80 12.87
CA THR A 152 -7.59 -5.26 13.44
C THR A 152 -7.69 -5.44 14.98
N ASN A 153 -6.55 -5.60 15.66
CA ASN A 153 -6.45 -5.94 17.08
C ASN A 153 -6.08 -4.70 17.91
N THR A 154 -6.86 -4.42 18.97
CA THR A 154 -6.66 -3.24 19.82
C THR A 154 -5.36 -3.28 20.62
N GLU A 155 -4.84 -4.46 20.98
CA GLU A 155 -3.59 -4.59 21.74
C GLU A 155 -2.38 -4.24 20.84
N ARG A 156 -2.35 -4.80 19.62
CA ARG A 156 -1.31 -4.44 18.64
C ARG A 156 -1.39 -2.97 18.23
N LEU A 157 -2.60 -2.47 17.99
CA LEU A 157 -2.81 -1.05 17.69
C LEU A 157 -2.34 -0.14 18.82
N SER A 158 -2.64 -0.47 20.08
CA SER A 158 -2.14 0.27 21.25
C SER A 158 -0.61 0.33 21.26
N THR A 159 0.04 -0.81 21.02
CA THR A 159 1.51 -0.89 20.91
C THR A 159 2.05 0.03 19.82
N GLY A 160 1.43 0.02 18.64
CA GLY A 160 1.83 0.90 17.53
C GLY A 160 1.65 2.37 17.85
N ILE A 161 0.54 2.75 18.47
CA ILE A 161 0.27 4.12 18.93
C ILE A 161 1.34 4.57 19.94
N GLU A 162 1.65 3.75 20.95
CA GLU A 162 2.66 4.04 21.95
C GLU A 162 4.07 4.20 21.35
N LYS A 163 4.39 3.40 20.35
CA LYS A 163 5.67 3.46 19.64
C LYS A 163 5.72 4.55 18.56
N GLY A 164 4.59 5.07 18.12
CA GLY A 164 4.51 5.97 16.97
C GLY A 164 4.77 5.27 15.63
N ALA A 165 4.35 4.01 15.52
CA ALA A 165 4.53 3.18 14.33
C ALA A 165 3.25 3.15 13.48
N GLY A 166 3.33 3.63 12.25
CA GLY A 166 2.17 3.82 11.37
C GLY A 166 1.34 5.05 11.71
N ASN A 167 0.31 5.31 10.91
CA ASN A 167 -0.67 6.38 11.13
C ASN A 167 -2.08 5.99 10.62
N SER A 168 -2.24 4.73 10.22
CA SER A 168 -3.50 4.16 9.74
C SER A 168 -3.56 2.66 10.04
N ILE A 169 -4.78 2.14 10.22
CA ILE A 169 -5.04 0.72 10.39
C ILE A 169 -5.92 0.20 9.25
N LEU A 170 -5.61 -0.97 8.71
CA LEU A 170 -6.53 -1.70 7.85
C LEU A 170 -7.55 -2.47 8.69
N ILE A 171 -8.81 -2.39 8.32
CA ILE A 171 -9.92 -3.01 9.06
C ILE A 171 -10.42 -4.23 8.30
N LYS A 172 -10.27 -5.39 8.90
CA LYS A 172 -10.77 -6.68 8.42
C LYS A 172 -11.56 -7.35 9.54
N VAL A 173 -12.89 -7.33 9.45
CA VAL A 173 -13.77 -7.91 10.50
C VAL A 173 -13.44 -9.37 10.81
N ASN A 174 -13.05 -10.13 9.80
CA ASN A 174 -12.71 -11.55 9.94
C ASN A 174 -11.35 -11.82 10.58
N GLN A 175 -10.45 -10.83 10.71
CA GLN A 175 -9.19 -10.99 11.46
C GLN A 175 -9.44 -11.02 12.98
N ILE A 176 -10.23 -10.07 13.50
CA ILE A 176 -10.54 -10.00 14.92
C ILE A 176 -11.78 -10.84 15.30
N GLY A 177 -12.73 -11.03 14.39
CA GLY A 177 -13.80 -11.99 14.49
C GLY A 177 -15.17 -11.45 14.89
N THR A 178 -15.27 -10.27 15.52
CA THR A 178 -16.55 -9.67 15.89
C THR A 178 -16.65 -8.21 15.45
N LEU A 179 -17.88 -7.75 15.17
CA LEU A 179 -18.16 -6.36 14.86
C LEU A 179 -17.83 -5.43 16.04
N THR A 180 -18.08 -5.90 17.27
CA THR A 180 -17.78 -5.11 18.48
C THR A 180 -16.29 -4.81 18.61
N GLU A 181 -15.43 -5.79 18.45
CA GLU A 181 -13.96 -5.62 18.51
C GLU A 181 -13.48 -4.78 17.33
N THR A 182 -14.04 -4.98 16.13
CA THR A 182 -13.76 -4.17 14.94
C THR A 182 -14.05 -2.68 15.19
N LEU A 183 -15.23 -2.37 15.75
CA LEU A 183 -15.59 -0.98 16.06
C LEU A 183 -14.71 -0.41 17.16
N ALA A 184 -14.29 -1.22 18.15
CA ALA A 184 -13.36 -0.79 19.18
C ALA A 184 -11.98 -0.41 18.59
N ALA A 185 -11.47 -1.19 17.63
CA ALA A 185 -10.22 -0.87 16.93
C ALA A 185 -10.33 0.44 16.13
N ILE A 186 -11.43 0.64 15.38
CA ILE A 186 -11.68 1.88 14.65
C ILE A 186 -11.73 3.09 15.59
N GLU A 187 -12.45 2.97 16.71
CA GLU A 187 -12.57 4.05 17.69
C GLU A 187 -11.23 4.39 18.34
N MET A 188 -10.44 3.36 18.69
CA MET A 188 -9.09 3.55 19.23
C MET A 188 -8.19 4.29 18.23
N ALA A 189 -8.17 3.85 16.97
CA ALA A 189 -7.43 4.50 15.90
C ALA A 189 -7.78 5.98 15.78
N LYS A 190 -9.06 6.29 15.68
CA LYS A 190 -9.57 7.67 15.57
C LYS A 190 -9.17 8.56 16.75
N ARG A 191 -9.25 8.05 17.98
CA ARG A 191 -8.84 8.79 19.18
C ARG A 191 -7.35 9.11 19.18
N ALA A 192 -6.54 8.25 18.60
CA ALA A 192 -5.10 8.45 18.46
C ALA A 192 -4.71 9.33 17.26
N GLY A 193 -5.67 9.78 16.44
CA GLY A 193 -5.41 10.53 15.21
C GLY A 193 -5.02 9.67 14.01
N TYR A 194 -5.15 8.34 14.13
CA TYR A 194 -4.95 7.41 13.01
C TYR A 194 -6.19 7.39 12.11
N THR A 195 -5.97 7.12 10.84
CA THR A 195 -7.05 6.80 9.90
C THR A 195 -7.40 5.31 9.94
N ALA A 196 -8.57 4.95 9.41
CA ALA A 196 -8.99 3.57 9.27
C ALA A 196 -9.39 3.31 7.82
N VAL A 197 -8.71 2.37 7.18
CA VAL A 197 -9.01 1.89 5.83
C VAL A 197 -9.83 0.61 5.97
N VAL A 198 -11.04 0.59 5.42
CA VAL A 198 -11.90 -0.60 5.46
C VAL A 198 -11.59 -1.48 4.25
N SER A 199 -11.11 -2.69 4.53
CA SER A 199 -10.77 -3.66 3.48
C SER A 199 -12.02 -4.16 2.76
N HIS A 200 -11.92 -4.35 1.44
CA HIS A 200 -13.03 -4.81 0.59
C HIS A 200 -13.53 -6.22 0.95
N ARG A 201 -12.67 -7.10 1.44
CA ARG A 201 -12.98 -8.52 1.76
C ARG A 201 -13.82 -9.24 0.70
N SER A 202 -13.74 -8.81 -0.51
CA SER A 202 -14.34 -9.50 -1.65
C SER A 202 -13.39 -10.57 -2.17
N GLY A 203 -13.86 -11.74 -2.41
CA GLY A 203 -13.13 -12.85 -2.98
C GLY A 203 -14.08 -13.74 -3.75
#